data_6fbcf36f0ad9bc857183316b9e1ea025
#
_entry.id   6fbcf36f0ad9bc857183316b9e1ea025
#
_cell.length_a   1.000
_cell.length_b   1.000
_cell.length_c   1.000
_cell.angle_alpha   90.00
_cell.angle_beta   90.00
_cell.angle_gamma   90.00
#
_symmetry.space_group_name_H-M   'P 1'
#
loop_
_entity.id
_entity.type
_entity.pdbx_description
1 polymer ?
#
loop_
_entity_poly.entity_id
_entity_poly.type
_entity_poly.pdbx_seq_one_letter_code
_entity_poly.pdbx_strand_id
1 'polypeptide(L)'
;IIPESEHSEDIGSKLEALERKAYENGFHAGEKAGFEFGRKKAEVLFSGVEGVLNELSSFKQTLHAMCEREMVELCLSIARKVIQRETAIKEDGVLDCLRAALKSVVAGGEISVRVNPKDLEVVNSNRPELVRFCTGARGMSVESDENISKGGCVVSTNFGEIDATIDSALNEIEEKLSD
;
A
#
# COMPACT_ATOMS: atom_id res chain seq x y z
N ILE A 1 98.45 26.39 -17.20
CA ILE A 1 98.04 25.52 -16.08
C ILE A 1 96.75 26.05 -15.61
N ILE A 2 95.64 25.37 -15.96
CA ILE A 2 94.29 25.68 -15.50
C ILE A 2 94.13 24.91 -14.19
N PRO A 3 93.66 25.53 -13.10
CA PRO A 3 93.54 24.85 -11.81
C PRO A 3 92.34 23.85 -11.87
N GLU A 4 92.63 22.56 -11.66
CA GLU A 4 91.70 21.46 -11.57
C GLU A 4 90.64 21.58 -10.42
N SER A 5 90.85 22.52 -9.49
CA SER A 5 90.01 22.73 -8.31
C SER A 5 88.63 23.39 -8.65
N GLU A 6 88.55 24.32 -9.59
CA GLU A 6 87.34 25.05 -9.91
C GLU A 6 86.30 24.15 -10.67
N HIS A 7 86.76 23.14 -11.44
CA HIS A 7 85.91 22.24 -12.14
C HIS A 7 85.22 21.18 -11.23
N SER A 8 85.92 20.84 -10.12
CA SER A 8 85.40 19.85 -9.19
C SER A 8 84.30 20.44 -8.28
N GLU A 9 84.41 21.72 -7.89
CA GLU A 9 83.37 22.41 -7.09
C GLU A 9 82.11 22.70 -7.91
N ASP A 10 82.23 23.01 -9.18
CA ASP A 10 81.10 23.24 -10.11
C ASP A 10 80.35 21.95 -10.41
N ILE A 11 81.00 20.80 -10.48
CA ILE A 11 80.37 19.47 -10.67
C ILE A 11 79.61 19.04 -9.39
N GLY A 12 80.15 19.27 -8.19
CA GLY A 12 79.56 18.97 -6.91
C GLY A 12 78.24 19.74 -6.70
N SER A 13 78.30 21.07 -6.94
CA SER A 13 77.11 21.93 -6.81
C SER A 13 75.95 21.56 -7.81
N LYS A 14 76.31 21.17 -9.02
CA LYS A 14 75.39 20.69 -10.03
C LYS A 14 74.74 19.34 -9.63
N LEU A 15 75.52 18.45 -9.03
CA LEU A 15 75.03 17.16 -8.55
C LEU A 15 74.01 17.35 -7.40
N GLU A 16 74.32 18.17 -6.41
CA GLU A 16 73.41 18.49 -5.32
C GLU A 16 72.12 19.15 -5.79
N ALA A 17 72.26 20.08 -6.74
CA ALA A 17 71.05 20.68 -7.36
C ALA A 17 70.18 19.67 -8.11
N LEU A 18 70.80 18.69 -8.76
CA LEU A 18 70.09 17.62 -9.49
C LEU A 18 69.35 16.64 -8.52
N GLU A 19 70.14 16.28 -7.44
CA GLU A 19 69.54 15.42 -6.39
C GLU A 19 68.34 16.08 -5.69
N ARG A 20 68.46 17.35 -5.36
CA ARG A 20 67.44 18.15 -4.74
C ARG A 20 66.16 18.21 -5.70
N LYS A 21 66.41 18.49 -6.95
CA LYS A 21 65.34 18.56 -7.95
C LYS A 21 64.69 17.20 -8.17
N ALA A 22 65.44 16.11 -8.16
CA ALA A 22 64.94 14.75 -8.25
C ALA A 22 64.09 14.40 -7.02
N TYR A 23 64.54 14.79 -5.82
CA TYR A 23 63.80 14.61 -4.58
C TYR A 23 62.45 15.38 -4.60
N GLU A 24 62.51 16.70 -4.94
CA GLU A 24 61.30 17.53 -5.04
C GLU A 24 60.28 16.95 -6.07
N ASN A 25 60.77 16.55 -7.24
CA ASN A 25 59.91 15.93 -8.26
C ASN A 25 59.30 14.60 -7.77
N GLY A 26 60.11 13.76 -7.12
CA GLY A 26 59.63 12.49 -6.55
C GLY A 26 58.61 12.70 -5.44
N PHE A 27 58.82 13.69 -4.57
CA PHE A 27 57.90 14.06 -3.51
C PHE A 27 56.54 14.53 -4.07
N HIS A 28 56.57 15.48 -5.02
CA HIS A 28 55.35 15.97 -5.65
C HIS A 28 54.61 14.88 -6.46
N ALA A 29 55.33 14.00 -7.13
CA ALA A 29 54.75 12.88 -7.84
C ALA A 29 54.07 11.90 -6.86
N GLY A 30 54.74 11.62 -5.73
CA GLY A 30 54.18 10.75 -4.68
C GLY A 30 52.96 11.35 -3.98
N GLU A 31 53.02 12.65 -3.66
CA GLU A 31 51.88 13.39 -3.08
C GLU A 31 50.65 13.34 -4.00
N LYS A 32 50.85 13.66 -5.29
CA LYS A 32 49.78 13.62 -6.29
C LYS A 32 49.17 12.22 -6.45
N ALA A 33 50.03 11.20 -6.56
CA ALA A 33 49.61 9.82 -6.69
C ALA A 33 48.85 9.34 -5.45
N GLY A 34 49.33 9.71 -4.23
CA GLY A 34 48.67 9.41 -2.97
C GLY A 34 47.31 10.08 -2.84
N PHE A 35 47.23 11.35 -3.26
CA PHE A 35 45.96 12.08 -3.24
C PHE A 35 44.95 11.47 -4.23
N GLU A 36 45.35 11.16 -5.45
CA GLU A 36 44.49 10.53 -6.45
C GLU A 36 44.02 9.14 -6.01
N PHE A 37 44.89 8.34 -5.41
CA PHE A 37 44.56 7.05 -4.85
C PHE A 37 43.53 7.17 -3.71
N GLY A 38 43.79 8.10 -2.78
CA GLY A 38 42.87 8.38 -1.66
C GLY A 38 41.50 8.84 -2.15
N ARG A 39 41.46 9.73 -3.16
CA ARG A 39 40.22 10.20 -3.77
C ARG A 39 39.44 9.07 -4.40
N LYS A 40 40.09 8.24 -5.24
CA LYS A 40 39.42 7.08 -5.87
C LYS A 40 38.83 6.11 -4.83
N LYS A 41 39.58 5.87 -3.76
CA LYS A 41 39.14 5.00 -2.66
C LYS A 41 37.94 5.60 -1.92
N ALA A 42 37.94 6.91 -1.69
CA ALA A 42 36.82 7.62 -1.08
C ALA A 42 35.59 7.61 -1.99
N GLU A 43 35.75 7.83 -3.29
CA GLU A 43 34.64 7.77 -4.29
C GLU A 43 33.93 6.40 -4.28
N VAL A 44 34.68 5.30 -4.21
CA VAL A 44 34.11 3.96 -4.11
C VAL A 44 33.32 3.76 -2.82
N LEU A 45 33.85 4.27 -1.69
CA LEU A 45 33.15 4.19 -0.41
C LEU A 45 31.88 5.05 -0.40
N PHE A 46 31.93 6.26 -0.94
CA PHE A 46 30.76 7.14 -1.03
C PHE A 46 29.69 6.57 -1.94
N SER A 47 30.05 6.00 -3.09
CA SER A 47 29.07 5.34 -3.96
C SER A 47 28.42 4.12 -3.29
N GLY A 48 29.17 3.38 -2.48
CA GLY A 48 28.62 2.29 -1.66
C GLY A 48 27.61 2.77 -0.62
N VAL A 49 27.94 3.86 0.08
CA VAL A 49 27.01 4.47 1.06
C VAL A 49 25.75 5.01 0.38
N GLU A 50 25.90 5.67 -0.77
CA GLU A 50 24.77 6.16 -1.55
C GLU A 50 23.86 5.01 -2.00
N GLY A 51 24.44 3.89 -2.42
CA GLY A 51 23.68 2.66 -2.73
C GLY A 51 22.83 2.19 -1.55
N VAL A 52 23.44 2.05 -0.37
CA VAL A 52 22.75 1.63 0.85
C VAL A 52 21.63 2.61 1.25
N LEU A 53 21.84 3.92 1.11
CA LEU A 53 20.82 4.92 1.40
C LEU A 53 19.63 4.82 0.44
N ASN A 54 19.88 4.57 -0.83
CA ASN A 54 18.82 4.37 -1.83
C ASN A 54 18.03 3.09 -1.55
N GLU A 55 18.70 1.99 -1.23
CA GLU A 55 18.05 0.74 -0.83
C GLU A 55 17.20 0.92 0.44
N LEU A 56 17.71 1.62 1.44
CA LEU A 56 16.97 1.90 2.67
C LEU A 56 15.72 2.76 2.40
N SER A 57 15.84 3.74 1.51
CA SER A 57 14.72 4.59 1.11
C SER A 57 13.62 3.79 0.41
N SER A 58 13.99 2.92 -0.54
CA SER A 58 13.04 2.04 -1.23
C SER A 58 12.41 1.02 -0.29
N PHE A 59 13.21 0.43 0.61
CA PHE A 59 12.71 -0.49 1.63
C PHE A 59 11.69 0.18 2.55
N LYS A 60 11.97 1.42 2.99
CA LYS A 60 11.02 2.19 3.81
C LYS A 60 9.67 2.38 3.09
N GLN A 61 9.68 2.74 1.81
CA GLN A 61 8.45 2.92 1.03
C GLN A 61 7.67 1.61 0.90
N THR A 62 8.36 0.52 0.59
CA THR A 62 7.76 -0.82 0.49
C THR A 62 7.15 -1.24 1.83
N LEU A 63 7.86 -1.02 2.93
CA LEU A 63 7.38 -1.35 4.27
C LEU A 63 6.11 -0.56 4.64
N HIS A 64 6.06 0.75 4.32
CA HIS A 64 4.85 1.55 4.56
C HIS A 64 3.64 1.00 3.80
N ALA A 65 3.78 0.72 2.50
CA ALA A 65 2.71 0.17 1.69
C ALA A 65 2.21 -1.21 2.19
N MET A 66 3.14 -2.07 2.63
CA MET A 66 2.78 -3.37 3.22
C MET A 66 2.01 -3.20 4.53
N CYS A 67 2.51 -2.37 5.45
CA CYS A 67 1.85 -2.12 6.73
C CYS A 67 0.46 -1.49 6.56
N GLU A 68 0.30 -0.57 5.61
CA GLU A 68 -0.98 0.06 5.32
C GLU A 68 -2.03 -0.97 4.89
N ARG A 69 -1.68 -1.86 3.97
CA ARG A 69 -2.55 -2.94 3.53
C ARG A 69 -2.90 -3.90 4.66
N GLU A 70 -1.92 -4.34 5.44
CA GLU A 70 -2.15 -5.25 6.58
C GLU A 70 -3.05 -4.61 7.65
N MET A 71 -2.92 -3.30 7.89
CA MET A 71 -3.79 -2.57 8.81
C MET A 71 -5.23 -2.52 8.29
N VAL A 72 -5.46 -2.27 7.01
CA VAL A 72 -6.80 -2.28 6.40
C VAL A 72 -7.42 -3.67 6.52
N GLU A 73 -6.71 -4.72 6.14
CA GLU A 73 -7.18 -6.11 6.26
C GLU A 73 -7.54 -6.47 7.72
N LEU A 74 -6.71 -6.05 8.68
CA LEU A 74 -6.99 -6.27 10.11
C LEU A 74 -8.25 -5.52 10.57
N CYS A 75 -8.40 -4.26 10.19
CA CYS A 75 -9.59 -3.47 10.52
C CYS A 75 -10.86 -4.08 9.96
N LEU A 76 -10.86 -4.52 8.71
CA LEU A 76 -12.00 -5.19 8.07
C LEU A 76 -12.30 -6.54 8.72
N SER A 77 -11.28 -7.30 9.10
CA SER A 77 -11.44 -8.56 9.82
C SER A 77 -12.11 -8.35 11.18
N ILE A 78 -11.73 -7.31 11.92
CA ILE A 78 -12.35 -6.94 13.20
C ILE A 78 -13.79 -6.49 12.96
N ALA A 79 -14.03 -5.60 11.99
CA ALA A 79 -15.35 -5.10 11.65
C ALA A 79 -16.30 -6.27 11.27
N ARG A 80 -15.85 -7.20 10.44
CA ARG A 80 -16.62 -8.41 10.06
C ARG A 80 -17.01 -9.22 11.29
N LYS A 81 -16.11 -9.46 12.24
CA LYS A 81 -16.41 -10.19 13.49
C LYS A 81 -17.41 -9.46 14.38
N VAL A 82 -17.29 -8.15 14.49
CA VAL A 82 -18.21 -7.34 15.29
C VAL A 82 -19.61 -7.37 14.67
N ILE A 83 -19.72 -7.15 13.36
CA ILE A 83 -21.01 -7.17 12.64
C ILE A 83 -21.66 -8.55 12.75
N GLN A 84 -20.92 -9.63 12.53
CA GLN A 84 -21.44 -10.99 12.68
C GLN A 84 -21.98 -11.27 14.06
N ARG A 85 -21.34 -10.74 15.10
CA ARG A 85 -21.82 -10.87 16.50
C ARG A 85 -23.10 -10.06 16.72
N GLU A 86 -23.15 -8.83 16.26
CA GLU A 86 -24.31 -7.94 16.38
C GLU A 86 -25.52 -8.50 15.62
N THR A 87 -25.34 -8.99 14.38
CA THR A 87 -26.42 -9.59 13.59
C THR A 87 -26.89 -10.93 14.15
N ALA A 88 -26.04 -11.65 14.89
CA ALA A 88 -26.47 -12.85 15.61
C ALA A 88 -27.44 -12.53 16.76
N ILE A 89 -27.27 -11.36 17.41
CA ILE A 89 -28.06 -10.93 18.57
C ILE A 89 -29.33 -10.17 18.16
N LYS A 90 -29.22 -9.28 17.16
CA LYS A 90 -30.33 -8.46 16.67
C LYS A 90 -31.07 -9.18 15.55
N GLU A 91 -32.35 -9.46 15.75
CA GLU A 91 -33.21 -10.08 14.74
C GLU A 91 -33.63 -9.08 13.65
N ASP A 92 -33.67 -7.78 13.97
CA ASP A 92 -34.15 -6.72 13.07
C ASP A 92 -33.07 -6.18 12.11
N GLY A 93 -31.82 -6.62 12.21
CA GLY A 93 -30.71 -6.10 11.39
C GLY A 93 -30.95 -6.23 9.89
N VAL A 94 -31.57 -7.32 9.46
CA VAL A 94 -31.93 -7.53 8.05
C VAL A 94 -32.95 -6.52 7.53
N LEU A 95 -33.86 -6.03 8.39
CA LEU A 95 -34.87 -5.04 8.00
C LEU A 95 -34.23 -3.69 7.68
N ASP A 96 -33.22 -3.27 8.44
CA ASP A 96 -32.51 -2.02 8.19
C ASP A 96 -31.71 -2.11 6.89
N CYS A 97 -31.07 -3.26 6.63
CA CYS A 97 -30.38 -3.53 5.39
C CYS A 97 -31.36 -3.49 4.20
N LEU A 98 -32.50 -4.18 4.30
CA LEU A 98 -33.56 -4.16 3.28
C LEU A 98 -34.13 -2.76 3.03
N ARG A 99 -34.40 -1.98 4.08
CA ARG A 99 -34.89 -0.60 3.93
C ARG A 99 -33.88 0.27 3.18
N ALA A 100 -32.57 0.10 3.43
CA ALA A 100 -31.53 0.81 2.72
C ALA A 100 -31.47 0.39 1.25
N ALA A 101 -31.46 -0.91 0.96
CA ALA A 101 -31.43 -1.45 -0.40
C ALA A 101 -32.67 -1.02 -1.21
N LEU A 102 -33.85 -1.12 -0.62
CA LEU A 102 -35.11 -0.77 -1.29
C LEU A 102 -35.25 0.72 -1.62
N LYS A 103 -34.62 1.61 -0.85
CA LYS A 103 -34.53 3.05 -1.19
C LYS A 103 -33.72 3.33 -2.45
N SER A 104 -32.78 2.47 -2.77
CA SER A 104 -31.93 2.59 -3.97
C SER A 104 -32.57 1.97 -5.21
N VAL A 105 -33.66 1.22 -5.04
CA VAL A 105 -34.40 0.59 -6.14
C VAL A 105 -35.18 1.63 -6.93
N VAL A 106 -34.87 1.78 -8.21
CA VAL A 106 -35.71 2.54 -9.14
C VAL A 106 -36.96 1.70 -9.47
N ALA A 107 -38.09 2.17 -9.01
CA ALA A 107 -39.36 1.39 -9.02
C ALA A 107 -39.94 1.12 -10.40
N GLY A 108 -40.52 -0.07 -10.55
CA GLY A 108 -41.32 -0.46 -11.69
C GLY A 108 -41.26 -1.96 -12.00
N GLY A 109 -41.84 -2.84 -11.16
CA GLY A 109 -41.87 -4.26 -11.47
C GLY A 109 -42.02 -5.18 -10.27
N GLU A 110 -41.79 -6.47 -10.48
CA GLU A 110 -41.63 -7.43 -9.40
C GLU A 110 -40.27 -7.31 -8.75
N ILE A 111 -40.25 -7.38 -7.44
CA ILE A 111 -39.03 -7.38 -6.63
C ILE A 111 -38.86 -8.75 -6.02
N SER A 112 -37.75 -9.39 -6.25
CA SER A 112 -37.35 -10.61 -5.56
C SER A 112 -36.28 -10.29 -4.53
N VAL A 113 -36.49 -10.69 -3.28
CA VAL A 113 -35.56 -10.50 -2.16
C VAL A 113 -35.05 -11.86 -1.70
N ARG A 114 -33.75 -12.05 -1.69
CA ARG A 114 -33.12 -13.24 -1.14
C ARG A 114 -32.45 -12.88 0.19
N VAL A 115 -32.71 -13.72 1.21
CA VAL A 115 -32.21 -13.53 2.58
C VAL A 115 -31.76 -14.84 3.20
N ASN A 116 -31.03 -14.77 4.28
CA ASN A 116 -30.67 -15.97 5.05
C ASN A 116 -31.93 -16.68 5.55
N PRO A 117 -31.98 -18.04 5.56
CA PRO A 117 -33.12 -18.80 6.08
C PRO A 117 -33.57 -18.39 7.49
N LYS A 118 -32.63 -17.96 8.35
CA LYS A 118 -32.91 -17.52 9.73
C LYS A 118 -33.64 -16.17 9.79
N ASP A 119 -33.51 -15.35 8.75
CA ASP A 119 -34.12 -14.02 8.68
C ASP A 119 -35.45 -14.03 7.91
N LEU A 120 -35.77 -15.17 7.25
CA LEU A 120 -36.96 -15.32 6.38
C LEU A 120 -38.28 -14.99 7.12
N GLU A 121 -38.42 -15.46 8.34
CA GLU A 121 -39.66 -15.26 9.14
C GLU A 121 -39.84 -13.78 9.52
N VAL A 122 -38.78 -13.14 9.93
CA VAL A 122 -38.75 -11.70 10.30
C VAL A 122 -39.11 -10.84 9.09
N VAL A 123 -38.50 -11.13 7.93
CA VAL A 123 -38.76 -10.39 6.68
C VAL A 123 -40.20 -10.60 6.20
N ASN A 124 -40.72 -11.83 6.22
CA ASN A 124 -42.09 -12.11 5.83
C ASN A 124 -43.12 -11.41 6.74
N SER A 125 -42.89 -11.37 8.05
CA SER A 125 -43.76 -10.69 8.99
C SER A 125 -43.81 -9.17 8.76
N ASN A 126 -42.72 -8.58 8.30
CA ASN A 126 -42.60 -7.13 8.04
C ASN A 126 -42.80 -6.75 6.57
N ARG A 127 -43.12 -7.73 5.69
CA ARG A 127 -43.33 -7.52 4.25
C ARG A 127 -44.32 -6.38 3.91
N PRO A 128 -45.47 -6.21 4.59
CA PRO A 128 -46.40 -5.12 4.26
C PRO A 128 -45.81 -3.73 4.47
N GLU A 129 -44.90 -3.59 5.43
CA GLU A 129 -44.15 -2.33 5.68
C GLU A 129 -43.07 -2.11 4.62
N LEU A 130 -42.32 -3.15 4.29
CA LEU A 130 -41.20 -3.08 3.33
C LEU A 130 -41.67 -2.68 1.93
N VAL A 131 -42.84 -3.20 1.48
CA VAL A 131 -43.43 -2.84 0.18
C VAL A 131 -43.75 -1.34 0.08
N ARG A 132 -44.01 -0.65 1.19
CA ARG A 132 -44.28 0.80 1.20
C ARG A 132 -43.03 1.65 0.85
N PHE A 133 -41.83 1.11 1.05
CA PHE A 133 -40.59 1.79 0.65
C PHE A 133 -40.32 1.69 -0.85
N CYS A 134 -41.03 0.78 -1.56
CA CYS A 134 -40.86 0.58 -2.98
C CYS A 134 -41.98 1.32 -3.76
N THR A 135 -41.68 2.50 -4.27
CA THR A 135 -42.64 3.29 -5.08
C THR A 135 -42.85 2.59 -6.43
N GLY A 136 -44.07 2.05 -6.69
CA GLY A 136 -44.40 1.43 -7.97
C GLY A 136 -44.09 -0.06 -8.10
N ALA A 137 -43.72 -0.75 -7.02
CA ALA A 137 -43.60 -2.20 -7.03
C ALA A 137 -44.96 -2.87 -7.18
N ARG A 138 -45.05 -3.86 -8.09
CA ARG A 138 -46.28 -4.67 -8.32
C ARG A 138 -46.40 -5.85 -7.35
N GLY A 139 -45.29 -6.24 -6.74
CA GLY A 139 -45.18 -7.34 -5.80
C GLY A 139 -43.78 -7.52 -5.28
N MET A 140 -43.66 -8.19 -4.13
CA MET A 140 -42.37 -8.58 -3.54
C MET A 140 -42.42 -10.07 -3.22
N SER A 141 -41.53 -10.86 -3.79
CA SER A 141 -41.23 -12.23 -3.38
C SER A 141 -40.08 -12.27 -2.42
N VAL A 142 -40.11 -13.20 -1.47
CA VAL A 142 -39.01 -13.39 -0.50
C VAL A 142 -38.58 -14.84 -0.58
N GLU A 143 -37.33 -15.07 -0.82
CA GLU A 143 -36.72 -16.39 -0.97
C GLU A 143 -35.59 -16.58 0.02
N SER A 144 -35.33 -17.80 0.46
CA SER A 144 -34.21 -18.14 1.31
C SER A 144 -33.00 -18.53 0.48
N ASP A 145 -31.81 -18.02 0.87
CA ASP A 145 -30.54 -18.39 0.27
C ASP A 145 -29.50 -18.62 1.41
N GLU A 146 -28.97 -19.84 1.50
CA GLU A 146 -28.01 -20.24 2.51
C GLU A 146 -26.64 -19.58 2.31
N ASN A 147 -26.34 -19.09 1.10
CA ASN A 147 -25.08 -18.40 0.81
C ASN A 147 -25.05 -16.96 1.37
N ILE A 148 -26.21 -16.41 1.74
CA ILE A 148 -26.30 -15.07 2.33
C ILE A 148 -26.13 -15.19 3.84
N SER A 149 -25.19 -14.42 4.40
CA SER A 149 -24.96 -14.32 5.83
C SER A 149 -26.17 -13.67 6.52
N LYS A 150 -26.47 -14.05 7.80
CA LYS A 150 -27.53 -13.44 8.59
C LYS A 150 -27.38 -11.91 8.64
N GLY A 151 -28.47 -11.18 8.41
CA GLY A 151 -28.52 -9.72 8.39
C GLY A 151 -28.23 -9.09 7.03
N GLY A 152 -27.76 -9.85 6.04
CA GLY A 152 -27.59 -9.41 4.65
C GLY A 152 -28.79 -9.73 3.79
N CYS A 153 -28.91 -9.08 2.64
CA CYS A 153 -29.93 -9.36 1.64
C CYS A 153 -29.43 -9.06 0.22
N VAL A 154 -30.07 -9.70 -0.75
CA VAL A 154 -29.90 -9.40 -2.17
C VAL A 154 -31.24 -9.07 -2.74
N VAL A 155 -31.37 -7.93 -3.42
CA VAL A 155 -32.59 -7.42 -4.00
C VAL A 155 -32.49 -7.44 -5.52
N SER A 156 -33.23 -8.31 -6.17
CA SER A 156 -33.29 -8.42 -7.63
C SER A 156 -34.53 -7.74 -8.17
N THR A 157 -34.36 -6.97 -9.23
CA THR A 157 -35.44 -6.25 -9.93
C THR A 157 -35.33 -6.47 -11.44
N ASN A 158 -36.34 -6.06 -12.19
CA ASN A 158 -36.25 -6.08 -13.65
C ASN A 158 -35.17 -5.21 -14.25
N PHE A 159 -34.57 -4.29 -13.47
CA PHE A 159 -33.54 -3.35 -13.90
C PHE A 159 -32.12 -3.72 -13.45
N GLY A 160 -31.99 -4.68 -12.55
CA GLY A 160 -30.70 -5.11 -12.01
C GLY A 160 -30.84 -5.73 -10.62
N GLU A 161 -29.69 -6.09 -10.07
CA GLU A 161 -29.57 -6.69 -8.75
C GLU A 161 -28.75 -5.74 -7.84
N ILE A 162 -29.21 -5.60 -6.61
CA ILE A 162 -28.53 -4.85 -5.56
C ILE A 162 -28.07 -5.86 -4.51
N ASP A 163 -26.77 -6.05 -4.41
CA ASP A 163 -26.17 -6.86 -3.37
C ASP A 163 -25.93 -5.98 -2.12
N ALA A 164 -26.76 -6.19 -1.11
CA ALA A 164 -26.69 -5.56 0.19
C ALA A 164 -26.23 -6.56 1.25
N THR A 165 -25.35 -7.49 0.90
CA THR A 165 -24.72 -8.37 1.87
C THR A 165 -23.65 -7.64 2.67
N ILE A 166 -23.39 -8.12 3.87
CA ILE A 166 -22.34 -7.58 4.74
C ILE A 166 -20.97 -7.68 4.07
N ASP A 167 -20.73 -8.78 3.36
CA ASP A 167 -19.48 -9.02 2.65
C ASP A 167 -19.28 -8.04 1.49
N SER A 168 -20.34 -7.77 0.71
CA SER A 168 -20.29 -6.77 -0.37
C SER A 168 -20.04 -5.36 0.17
N ALA A 169 -20.68 -4.97 1.26
CA ALA A 169 -20.48 -3.67 1.89
C ALA A 169 -19.05 -3.51 2.44
N LEU A 170 -18.46 -4.56 3.02
CA LEU A 170 -17.09 -4.54 3.50
C LEU A 170 -16.09 -4.47 2.34
N ASN A 171 -16.34 -5.19 1.24
CA ASN A 171 -15.48 -5.13 0.05
C ASN A 171 -15.50 -3.74 -0.60
N GLU A 172 -16.66 -3.08 -0.65
CA GLU A 172 -16.77 -1.70 -1.16
C GLU A 172 -15.97 -0.70 -0.28
N ILE A 173 -15.95 -0.92 1.03
CA ILE A 173 -15.13 -0.12 1.95
C ILE A 173 -13.63 -0.40 1.71
N GLU A 174 -13.25 -1.66 1.51
CA GLU A 174 -11.87 -2.06 1.21
C GLU A 174 -11.35 -1.39 -0.06
N GLU A 175 -12.13 -1.42 -1.14
CA GLU A 175 -11.79 -0.74 -2.39
C GLU A 175 -11.56 0.76 -2.19
N LYS A 176 -12.44 1.43 -1.44
CA LYS A 176 -12.34 2.87 -1.16
C LYS A 176 -11.18 3.24 -0.24
N LEU A 177 -10.67 2.32 0.57
CA LEU A 177 -9.53 2.55 1.46
C LEU A 177 -8.19 2.20 0.79
N SER A 178 -8.23 1.47 -0.33
CA SER A 178 -7.04 1.04 -1.08
C SER A 178 -6.68 1.99 -2.22
N ASP A 179 -7.54 2.97 -2.55
CA ASP A 179 -7.32 4.07 -3.50
C ASP A 179 -6.68 5.29 -2.79
#